data_c6a23a78cf66880ae80ea0f39e1e7846
#
_entry.id   c6a23a78cf66880ae80ea0f39e1e7846
#
_cell.length_a   1.000
_cell.length_b   1.000
_cell.length_c   1.000
_cell.angle_alpha   90.00
_cell.angle_beta   90.00
_cell.angle_gamma   90.00
#
_symmetry.space_group_name_H-M   'P 1'
#
loop_
_entity.id
_entity.type
_entity.pdbx_description
1 polymer ?
#
loop_
_entity_poly.entity_id
_entity_poly.type
_entity_poly.pdbx_seq_one_letter_code
_entity_poly.pdbx_strand_id
1 'polypeptide(L)'
;MVHGRDDVVGLDSAIITNPTVHQASGHVDNFSDPMVDCTKSKKRFRADQLMWAKVVLEDGTDVGYVSAVESGDMQQVLGRAAKKLVKAKGLQGGVGPLEVRDFTEATEEEVPLVPSPATGEPGTLTGARSFNLMFETSVGPFTDAASTSYLRPETAQGIFVNFITW
;
A
#
# COMPACT_ATOMS: atom_id res chain seq x y z
N MET A 1 -1.66 16.21 -26.61
CA MET A 1 -0.18 16.08 -26.65
C MET A 1 0.26 15.42 -27.97
N VAL A 2 -0.23 14.24 -28.32
CA VAL A 2 0.14 13.51 -29.57
C VAL A 2 -0.14 14.31 -30.84
N HIS A 3 -1.30 14.98 -30.96
CA HIS A 3 -1.70 15.74 -32.17
C HIS A 3 -1.05 17.11 -32.31
N GLY A 4 -0.20 17.54 -31.41
CA GLY A 4 0.44 18.86 -31.45
C GLY A 4 1.97 18.82 -31.53
N ARG A 5 2.54 17.64 -31.80
CA ARG A 5 3.99 17.45 -31.88
C ARG A 5 4.34 16.42 -32.94
N ASP A 6 5.31 16.77 -33.80
CA ASP A 6 5.77 15.90 -34.89
C ASP A 6 6.79 14.83 -34.44
N ASP A 7 7.33 14.99 -33.22
CA ASP A 7 8.31 14.08 -32.57
C ASP A 7 7.66 13.10 -31.61
N VAL A 8 6.32 13.02 -31.55
CA VAL A 8 5.56 12.14 -30.65
C VAL A 8 4.54 11.34 -31.45
N VAL A 9 4.59 10.03 -31.30
CA VAL A 9 3.60 9.11 -31.87
C VAL A 9 2.76 8.48 -30.78
N GLY A 10 1.49 8.21 -31.11
CA GLY A 10 0.59 7.47 -30.22
C GLY A 10 0.79 5.97 -30.42
N LEU A 11 0.99 5.25 -29.33
CA LEU A 11 1.07 3.80 -29.32
C LEU A 11 -0.13 3.23 -28.56
N ASP A 12 -0.95 2.42 -29.26
CA ASP A 12 -1.99 1.61 -28.64
C ASP A 12 -1.56 0.13 -28.69
N SER A 13 -1.10 -0.37 -27.55
CA SER A 13 -0.67 -1.75 -27.39
C SER A 13 -1.77 -2.62 -26.81
N ALA A 14 -1.70 -3.94 -27.03
CA ALA A 14 -2.66 -4.90 -26.53
C ALA A 14 -2.79 -4.83 -24.98
N ILE A 15 -4.03 -4.96 -24.49
CA ILE A 15 -4.31 -5.01 -23.05
C ILE A 15 -3.90 -6.37 -22.47
N ILE A 16 -4.19 -7.46 -23.20
CA ILE A 16 -3.73 -8.81 -22.85
C ILE A 16 -2.42 -9.04 -23.60
N THR A 17 -1.37 -9.30 -22.85
CA THR A 17 0.00 -9.44 -23.38
C THR A 17 0.48 -10.87 -23.13
N ASN A 18 1.39 -11.33 -23.98
CA ASN A 18 2.01 -12.64 -23.81
C ASN A 18 2.64 -12.75 -22.41
N PRO A 19 2.36 -13.80 -21.62
CA PRO A 19 2.88 -13.97 -20.27
C PRO A 19 4.40 -13.85 -20.16
N THR A 20 5.14 -14.27 -21.19
CA THR A 20 6.61 -14.16 -21.24
C THR A 20 7.11 -12.73 -21.10
N VAL A 21 6.35 -11.73 -21.59
CA VAL A 21 6.71 -10.30 -21.44
C VAL A 21 6.69 -9.90 -19.98
N HIS A 22 5.66 -10.32 -19.24
CA HIS A 22 5.54 -10.02 -17.81
C HIS A 22 6.49 -10.83 -16.94
N GLN A 23 6.83 -12.05 -17.35
CA GLN A 23 7.88 -12.86 -16.71
C GLN A 23 9.25 -12.18 -16.89
N ALA A 24 9.59 -11.78 -18.12
CA ALA A 24 10.86 -11.12 -18.42
C ALA A 24 11.03 -9.78 -17.69
N SER A 25 9.94 -9.05 -17.45
CA SER A 25 9.94 -7.80 -16.68
C SER A 25 9.82 -7.99 -15.17
N GLY A 26 9.69 -9.24 -14.67
CA GLY A 26 9.58 -9.57 -13.24
C GLY A 26 8.21 -9.27 -12.60
N HIS A 27 7.22 -8.85 -13.39
CA HIS A 27 5.90 -8.50 -12.86
C HIS A 27 5.10 -9.71 -12.37
N VAL A 28 5.31 -10.90 -12.94
CA VAL A 28 4.59 -12.11 -12.51
C VAL A 28 5.01 -12.52 -11.10
N ASP A 29 6.30 -12.40 -10.78
CA ASP A 29 6.85 -12.92 -9.53
C ASP A 29 6.86 -11.89 -8.39
N ASN A 30 7.00 -10.59 -8.71
CA ASN A 30 7.32 -9.57 -7.71
C ASN A 30 6.34 -8.38 -7.68
N PHE A 31 5.26 -8.41 -8.45
CA PHE A 31 4.33 -7.28 -8.52
C PHE A 31 3.19 -7.42 -7.49
N SER A 32 3.56 -7.31 -6.23
CA SER A 32 2.61 -7.38 -5.11
C SER A 32 2.87 -6.28 -4.10
N ASP A 33 1.79 -5.74 -3.55
CA ASP A 33 1.84 -4.78 -2.44
C ASP A 33 1.38 -5.44 -1.13
N PRO A 34 2.01 -5.12 0.00
CA PRO A 34 1.50 -5.52 1.31
C PRO A 34 0.25 -4.69 1.65
N MET A 35 -0.90 -5.33 1.76
CA MET A 35 -2.18 -4.68 2.00
C MET A 35 -2.78 -5.05 3.35
N VAL A 36 -3.43 -4.08 3.98
CA VAL A 36 -4.14 -4.19 5.26
C VAL A 36 -5.59 -3.75 5.06
N ASP A 37 -6.53 -4.55 5.52
CA ASP A 37 -7.94 -4.23 5.47
C ASP A 37 -8.44 -3.72 6.84
N CYS A 38 -9.25 -2.66 6.82
CA CYS A 38 -10.01 -2.26 8.00
C CYS A 38 -11.39 -2.94 7.97
N THR A 39 -11.63 -3.84 8.90
CA THR A 39 -12.85 -4.65 8.97
C THR A 39 -14.12 -3.80 9.17
N LYS A 40 -13.99 -2.66 9.87
CA LYS A 40 -15.10 -1.76 10.18
C LYS A 40 -15.42 -0.78 9.06
N SER A 41 -14.42 -0.08 8.53
CA SER A 41 -14.63 0.92 7.47
C SER A 41 -14.66 0.33 6.07
N LYS A 42 -14.28 -0.95 5.91
CA LYS A 42 -14.08 -1.64 4.62
C LYS A 42 -13.06 -0.97 3.71
N LYS A 43 -12.26 -0.07 4.24
CA LYS A 43 -11.15 0.56 3.51
C LYS A 43 -9.93 -0.33 3.56
N ARG A 44 -9.15 -0.26 2.49
CA ARG A 44 -7.88 -0.96 2.32
C ARG A 44 -6.75 0.05 2.31
N PHE A 45 -5.63 -0.29 2.93
CA PHE A 45 -4.43 0.53 3.02
C PHE A 45 -3.21 -0.30 2.60
N ARG A 46 -2.22 0.36 2.02
CA ARG A 46 -0.90 -0.24 1.84
C ARG A 46 -0.19 -0.26 3.20
N ALA A 47 0.33 -1.41 3.58
CA ALA A 47 0.99 -1.56 4.88
C ALA A 47 2.29 -0.75 4.97
N ASP A 48 3.04 -0.65 3.86
CA ASP A 48 4.25 0.15 3.74
C ASP A 48 4.00 1.68 3.79
N GLN A 49 2.76 2.12 3.58
CA GLN A 49 2.33 3.51 3.68
C GLN A 49 1.47 3.80 4.91
N LEU A 50 1.16 2.79 5.69
CA LEU A 50 0.44 2.93 6.94
C LEU A 50 1.43 3.12 8.09
N MET A 51 1.67 4.37 8.45
CA MET A 51 2.61 4.73 9.51
C MET A 51 1.93 4.69 10.88
N TRP A 52 2.65 4.22 11.88
CA TRP A 52 2.17 4.15 13.25
C TRP A 52 3.29 4.43 14.26
N ALA A 53 2.90 4.77 15.47
CA ALA A 53 3.82 4.95 16.58
C ALA A 53 3.15 4.60 17.90
N LYS A 54 3.93 4.06 18.84
CA LYS A 54 3.55 3.93 20.23
C LYS A 54 3.66 5.28 20.93
N VAL A 55 2.66 5.66 21.70
CA VAL A 55 2.61 6.92 22.44
C VAL A 55 2.91 6.64 23.89
N VAL A 56 4.03 7.19 24.36
CA VAL A 56 4.46 7.14 25.75
C VAL A 56 4.68 8.58 26.20
N LEU A 57 4.23 8.90 27.41
CA LEU A 57 4.50 10.22 28.01
C LEU A 57 5.96 10.32 28.50
N GLU A 58 6.42 11.54 28.75
CA GLU A 58 7.78 11.80 29.26
C GLU A 58 8.03 11.13 30.64
N ASP A 59 6.97 10.85 31.40
CA ASP A 59 7.02 10.13 32.68
C ASP A 59 7.06 8.60 32.52
N GLY A 60 7.04 8.08 31.28
CA GLY A 60 7.04 6.65 30.98
C GLY A 60 5.65 6.00 30.91
N THR A 61 4.58 6.76 31.11
CA THR A 61 3.21 6.24 31.02
C THR A 61 2.84 5.83 29.60
N ASP A 62 2.43 4.59 29.40
CA ASP A 62 1.94 4.07 28.11
C ASP A 62 0.51 4.60 27.84
N VAL A 63 0.35 5.33 26.76
CA VAL A 63 -0.94 5.93 26.36
C VAL A 63 -1.65 5.07 25.32
N GLY A 64 -0.89 4.34 24.51
CA GLY A 64 -1.41 3.51 23.42
C GLY A 64 -0.75 3.81 22.07
N TYR A 65 -1.50 3.69 20.99
CA TYR A 65 -0.96 3.76 19.64
C TYR A 65 -1.69 4.81 18.79
N VAL A 66 -0.99 5.37 17.83
CA VAL A 66 -1.55 6.26 16.79
C VAL A 66 -1.11 5.77 15.43
N SER A 67 -1.93 6.04 14.41
CA SER A 67 -1.61 5.72 13.03
C SER A 67 -2.10 6.81 12.07
N ALA A 68 -1.46 6.89 10.93
CA ALA A 68 -1.89 7.72 9.80
C ALA A 68 -1.38 7.14 8.49
N VAL A 69 -2.05 7.43 7.39
CA VAL A 69 -1.52 7.14 6.06
C VAL A 69 -0.41 8.13 5.75
N GLU A 70 0.65 7.65 5.13
CA GLU A 70 1.82 8.45 4.77
C GLU A 70 1.43 9.74 4.04
N SER A 71 1.84 10.88 4.60
CA SER A 71 1.57 12.20 4.05
C SER A 71 2.52 13.23 4.65
N GLY A 72 3.45 13.73 3.86
CA GLY A 72 4.39 14.76 4.30
C GLY A 72 5.23 14.38 5.52
N ASP A 73 5.35 15.29 6.48
CA ASP A 73 6.12 15.06 7.73
C ASP A 73 5.33 14.19 8.72
N MET A 74 5.61 12.89 8.74
CA MET A 74 4.93 11.92 9.59
C MET A 74 5.19 12.13 11.09
N GLN A 75 6.33 12.66 11.47
CA GLN A 75 6.61 13.02 12.87
C GLN A 75 5.62 14.08 13.35
N GLN A 76 5.34 15.07 12.53
CA GLN A 76 4.39 16.12 12.85
C GLN A 76 2.93 15.60 12.83
N VAL A 77 2.58 14.76 11.87
CA VAL A 77 1.23 14.18 11.73
C VAL A 77 0.91 13.30 12.93
N LEU A 78 1.77 12.33 13.24
CA LEU A 78 1.59 11.42 14.36
C LEU A 78 1.74 12.14 15.71
N GLY A 79 2.60 13.15 15.79
CA GLY A 79 2.71 13.99 16.98
C GLY A 79 1.42 14.75 17.33
N ARG A 80 0.70 15.24 16.31
CA ARG A 80 -0.63 15.86 16.52
C ARG A 80 -1.66 14.81 16.96
N ALA A 81 -1.63 13.62 16.36
CA ALA A 81 -2.52 12.52 16.73
C ALA A 81 -2.25 12.05 18.16
N ALA A 82 -0.99 11.92 18.57
CA ALA A 82 -0.59 11.57 19.91
C ALA A 82 -1.08 12.59 20.96
N LYS A 83 -0.90 13.88 20.73
CA LYS A 83 -1.43 14.94 21.61
C LYS A 83 -2.95 14.88 21.73
N LYS A 84 -3.66 14.59 20.64
CA LYS A 84 -5.11 14.37 20.65
C LYS A 84 -5.51 13.17 21.51
N LEU A 85 -4.77 12.06 21.39
CA LEU A 85 -5.02 10.83 22.14
C LEU A 85 -4.82 11.06 23.65
N VAL A 86 -3.72 11.72 24.04
CA VAL A 86 -3.42 12.09 25.44
C VAL A 86 -4.55 12.93 26.02
N LYS A 87 -4.97 13.97 25.28
CA LYS A 87 -6.09 14.83 25.71
C LYS A 87 -7.42 14.08 25.82
N ALA A 88 -7.72 13.18 24.87
CA ALA A 88 -8.94 12.37 24.87
C ALA A 88 -9.01 11.41 26.07
N LYS A 89 -7.85 10.93 26.55
CA LYS A 89 -7.73 10.09 27.73
C LYS A 89 -7.68 10.88 29.05
N GLY A 90 -7.74 12.21 28.99
CA GLY A 90 -7.69 13.07 30.18
C GLY A 90 -6.33 13.06 30.89
N LEU A 91 -5.26 12.61 30.20
CA LEU A 91 -3.92 12.56 30.73
C LEU A 91 -3.24 13.94 30.61
N GLN A 92 -2.38 14.25 31.57
CA GLN A 92 -1.55 15.46 31.54
C GLN A 92 -0.09 15.04 31.43
N GLY A 93 0.67 15.69 30.54
CA GLY A 93 2.10 15.41 30.34
C GLY A 93 2.52 15.68 28.90
N GLY A 94 3.82 15.82 28.70
CA GLY A 94 4.44 15.90 27.38
C GLY A 94 4.45 14.52 26.72
N VAL A 95 4.25 14.50 25.39
CA VAL A 95 4.45 13.28 24.61
C VAL A 95 5.94 13.08 24.41
N GLY A 96 6.45 11.94 24.79
CA GLY A 96 7.83 11.54 24.56
C GLY A 96 8.16 11.42 23.06
N PRO A 97 9.41 11.08 22.72
CA PRO A 97 9.82 10.89 21.34
C PRO A 97 9.01 9.75 20.70
N LEU A 98 8.48 10.00 19.49
CA LEU A 98 7.73 9.00 18.74
C LEU A 98 8.66 8.23 17.80
N GLU A 99 8.70 6.93 17.93
CA GLU A 99 9.33 6.03 16.99
C GLU A 99 8.30 5.69 15.89
N VAL A 100 8.45 6.36 14.74
CA VAL A 100 7.56 6.17 13.59
C VAL A 100 8.02 4.95 12.81
N ARG A 101 7.14 3.96 12.65
CA ARG A 101 7.37 2.73 11.89
C ARG A 101 6.26 2.53 10.87
N ASP A 102 6.53 1.82 9.79
CA ASP A 102 5.48 1.37 8.89
C ASP A 102 4.79 0.09 9.43
N PHE A 103 3.62 -0.22 8.89
CA PHE A 103 2.81 -1.33 9.42
C PHE A 103 3.37 -2.71 9.04
N THR A 104 4.31 -2.80 8.09
CA THR A 104 4.98 -4.06 7.77
C THR A 104 5.90 -4.53 8.89
N GLU A 105 6.37 -3.61 9.73
CA GLU A 105 7.20 -3.86 10.90
C GLU A 105 6.40 -4.23 12.17
N ALA A 106 5.05 -4.14 12.10
CA ALA A 106 4.20 -4.44 13.26
C ALA A 106 4.20 -5.94 13.56
N THR A 107 4.47 -6.29 14.80
CA THR A 107 4.38 -7.68 15.27
C THR A 107 2.92 -8.14 15.38
N GLU A 108 2.68 -9.46 15.43
CA GLU A 108 1.34 -10.01 15.59
C GLU A 108 0.63 -9.50 16.87
N GLU A 109 1.39 -9.17 17.90
CA GLU A 109 0.87 -8.61 19.15
C GLU A 109 0.50 -7.11 19.01
N GLU A 110 1.22 -6.37 18.16
CA GLU A 110 1.01 -4.94 17.95
C GLU A 110 -0.14 -4.66 16.96
N VAL A 111 -0.34 -5.51 15.97
CA VAL A 111 -1.41 -5.36 14.97
C VAL A 111 -2.77 -5.03 15.57
N PRO A 112 -3.28 -5.75 16.59
CA PRO A 112 -4.58 -5.43 17.20
C PRO A 112 -4.58 -4.13 18.01
N LEU A 113 -3.42 -3.59 18.39
CA LEU A 113 -3.29 -2.39 19.20
C LEU A 113 -3.22 -1.12 18.35
N VAL A 114 -2.77 -1.23 17.08
CA VAL A 114 -2.69 -0.10 16.17
C VAL A 114 -4.09 0.30 15.70
N PRO A 115 -4.52 1.56 15.90
CA PRO A 115 -5.83 2.01 15.47
C PRO A 115 -5.87 2.16 13.93
N SER A 116 -7.03 1.92 13.32
CA SER A 116 -7.22 2.22 11.91
C SER A 116 -7.24 3.73 11.66
N PRO A 117 -6.52 4.25 10.66
CA PRO A 117 -6.56 5.69 10.33
C PRO A 117 -7.93 6.18 9.86
N ALA A 118 -8.81 5.26 9.44
CA ALA A 118 -10.16 5.60 9.01
C ALA A 118 -11.17 5.71 10.16
N THR A 119 -11.00 4.93 11.23
CA THR A 119 -11.97 4.86 12.34
C THR A 119 -11.40 5.35 13.66
N GLY A 120 -10.07 5.39 13.80
CA GLY A 120 -9.40 5.68 15.07
C GLY A 120 -9.51 4.56 16.11
N GLU A 121 -10.06 3.40 15.75
CA GLU A 121 -10.30 2.30 16.68
C GLU A 121 -9.25 1.20 16.51
N PRO A 122 -8.66 0.71 17.62
CA PRO A 122 -7.79 -0.46 17.63
C PRO A 122 -8.59 -1.75 17.34
N GLY A 123 -7.91 -2.83 16.95
CA GLY A 123 -8.52 -4.13 16.70
C GLY A 123 -9.36 -4.21 15.41
N THR A 124 -9.29 -3.20 14.56
CA THR A 124 -10.05 -3.16 13.31
C THR A 124 -9.20 -3.39 12.07
N LEU A 125 -7.89 -3.41 12.20
CA LEU A 125 -6.93 -3.72 11.14
C LEU A 125 -6.64 -5.23 11.09
N THR A 126 -6.52 -5.78 9.89
CA THR A 126 -6.01 -7.14 9.68
C THR A 126 -4.48 -7.14 9.64
N GLY A 127 -3.85 -8.29 9.75
CA GLY A 127 -2.44 -8.43 9.42
C GLY A 127 -2.18 -8.06 7.95
N ALA A 128 -0.96 -7.62 7.67
CA ALA A 128 -0.52 -7.33 6.31
C ALA A 128 -0.51 -8.62 5.47
N ARG A 129 -1.09 -8.56 4.27
CA ARG A 129 -1.12 -9.66 3.31
C ARG A 129 -0.63 -9.19 1.96
N SER A 130 0.19 -10.00 1.31
CA SER A 130 0.60 -9.74 -0.06
C SER A 130 -0.62 -9.75 -0.99
N PHE A 131 -0.78 -8.69 -1.75
CA PHE A 131 -1.83 -8.54 -2.75
C PHE A 131 -1.19 -8.45 -4.13
N ASN A 132 -1.44 -9.45 -4.98
CA ASN A 132 -0.95 -9.45 -6.35
C ASN A 132 -1.67 -8.36 -7.17
N LEU A 133 -0.90 -7.48 -7.77
CA LEU A 133 -1.39 -6.38 -8.61
C LEU A 133 -1.60 -6.81 -10.06
N MET A 134 -1.12 -8.01 -10.47
CA MET A 134 -1.38 -8.56 -11.79
C MET A 134 -2.80 -9.11 -11.86
N PHE A 135 -3.58 -8.60 -12.84
CA PHE A 135 -4.90 -9.17 -13.13
C PHE A 135 -4.72 -10.37 -14.06
N GLU A 136 -4.97 -11.55 -13.51
CA GLU A 136 -4.87 -12.82 -14.19
C GLU A 136 -6.18 -13.13 -14.94
N THR A 137 -6.08 -13.66 -16.14
CA THR A 137 -7.20 -14.12 -16.96
C THR A 137 -6.83 -15.39 -17.73
N SER A 138 -7.79 -16.07 -18.29
CA SER A 138 -7.59 -17.24 -19.13
C SER A 138 -7.95 -16.93 -20.58
N VAL A 139 -7.08 -17.33 -21.51
CA VAL A 139 -7.31 -17.15 -22.95
C VAL A 139 -7.40 -18.52 -23.61
N GLY A 140 -8.59 -18.83 -24.12
CA GLY A 140 -8.86 -20.11 -24.78
C GLY A 140 -10.07 -20.83 -24.18
N PRO A 141 -10.42 -22.01 -24.74
CA PRO A 141 -11.60 -22.77 -24.31
C PRO A 141 -11.41 -23.55 -23.02
N PHE A 142 -10.18 -23.72 -22.57
CA PHE A 142 -9.82 -24.47 -21.35
C PHE A 142 -9.14 -23.55 -20.35
N THR A 143 -9.42 -23.79 -19.07
CA THR A 143 -8.78 -23.06 -17.95
C THR A 143 -7.67 -23.96 -17.39
N ASP A 144 -6.49 -23.87 -17.98
CA ASP A 144 -5.29 -24.56 -17.53
C ASP A 144 -4.12 -23.58 -17.39
N ALA A 145 -3.02 -24.05 -16.83
CA ALA A 145 -1.83 -23.21 -16.61
C ALA A 145 -1.24 -22.67 -17.93
N ALA A 146 -1.44 -23.37 -19.05
CA ALA A 146 -0.96 -22.95 -20.36
C ALA A 146 -1.84 -21.84 -20.99
N SER A 147 -3.09 -21.70 -20.52
CA SER A 147 -4.01 -20.67 -20.99
C SER A 147 -3.98 -19.39 -20.16
N THR A 148 -3.21 -19.37 -19.06
CA THR A 148 -3.07 -18.19 -18.20
C THR A 148 -2.41 -17.03 -18.94
N SER A 149 -3.06 -15.89 -18.86
CA SER A 149 -2.58 -14.61 -19.40
C SER A 149 -2.85 -13.50 -18.41
N TYR A 150 -2.19 -12.37 -18.60
CA TYR A 150 -2.30 -11.24 -17.69
C TYR A 150 -2.74 -9.99 -18.46
N LEU A 151 -3.58 -9.17 -17.84
CA LEU A 151 -3.79 -7.82 -18.31
C LEU A 151 -2.55 -6.98 -17.96
N ARG A 152 -2.17 -6.08 -18.86
CA ARG A 152 -1.04 -5.17 -18.61
C ARG A 152 -1.29 -4.33 -17.36
N PRO A 153 -0.39 -4.34 -16.36
CA PRO A 153 -0.52 -3.51 -15.15
C PRO A 153 -0.18 -2.06 -15.44
N GLU A 154 0.65 -1.82 -16.46
CA GLU A 154 1.12 -0.50 -16.88
C GLU A 154 1.38 -0.49 -18.41
N THR A 155 1.68 0.69 -18.97
CA THR A 155 1.89 0.84 -20.43
C THR A 155 3.34 0.68 -20.87
N ALA A 156 4.30 0.67 -19.93
CA ALA A 156 5.73 0.67 -20.21
C ALA A 156 6.18 -0.53 -21.05
N GLN A 157 5.73 -1.75 -20.73
CA GLN A 157 6.08 -2.97 -21.46
C GLN A 157 5.65 -2.89 -22.93
N GLY A 158 4.46 -2.30 -23.18
CA GLY A 158 3.97 -2.10 -24.54
C GLY A 158 4.89 -1.19 -25.38
N ILE A 159 5.48 -0.18 -24.76
CA ILE A 159 6.44 0.72 -25.39
C ILE A 159 7.72 -0.04 -25.74
N PHE A 160 8.29 -0.80 -24.83
CA PHE A 160 9.52 -1.56 -25.05
C PHE A 160 9.35 -2.66 -26.10
N VAL A 161 8.26 -3.42 -26.05
CA VAL A 161 7.97 -4.51 -27.02
C VAL A 161 7.82 -3.96 -28.44
N ASN A 162 7.26 -2.76 -28.60
CA ASN A 162 7.03 -2.15 -29.91
C ASN A 162 8.16 -1.21 -30.35
N PHE A 163 9.21 -1.03 -29.56
CA PHE A 163 10.28 -0.07 -29.86
C PHE A 163 11.02 -0.37 -31.16
N ILE A 164 11.16 -1.65 -31.55
CA ILE A 164 11.87 -2.08 -32.76
C ILE A 164 10.97 -1.99 -34.02
N THR A 165 9.66 -1.80 -33.85
CA THR A 165 8.70 -1.76 -34.99
C THR A 165 8.49 -0.35 -35.55
N TRP A 166 9.15 0.65 -34.99
CA TRP A 166 9.18 2.06 -35.43
C TRP A 166 10.62 2.45 -35.81
#